data_6dfa81e82dc6c2d178c9b860928bb836
#
_entry.id   6dfa81e82dc6c2d178c9b860928bb836
#
_cell.length_a   1.000
_cell.length_b   1.000
_cell.length_c   1.000
_cell.angle_alpha   90.00
_cell.angle_beta   90.00
_cell.angle_gamma   90.00
#
_symmetry.space_group_name_H-M   'P 1'
#
loop_
_entity.id
_entity.type
_entity.pdbx_description
1 polymer ?
#
loop_
_entity_poly.entity_id
_entity_poly.type
_entity_poly.pdbx_seq_one_letter_code
_entity_poly.pdbx_strand_id
1 'polypeptide(L)'
;MATPTEHALLSASSSGRWLNCTAAPRYEAEFGEDDKTVYAAEGTLAHRICELSAQYNFNIITKRKLNSQIKKLRENELFQEEMITTGVFYAEYLRNKSLTFANKPYTTWEVKVDFSDYVPEGFGTCDCVMIGDDTLHITDYKHGKGVE
;
A
#
# COMPACT_ATOMS: atom_id res chain seq x y z
N MET A 1 14.07 -18.13 17.43
CA MET A 1 13.81 -17.57 16.10
C MET A 1 12.92 -16.35 16.29
N ALA A 2 13.40 -15.17 15.95
CA ALA A 2 12.57 -13.96 16.01
C ALA A 2 11.41 -14.12 15.01
N THR A 3 10.20 -13.83 15.44
CA THR A 3 9.04 -13.71 14.53
C THR A 3 9.37 -12.67 13.48
N PRO A 4 9.10 -12.93 12.18
CA PRO A 4 9.31 -11.92 11.16
C PRO A 4 8.48 -10.69 11.54
N THR A 5 9.15 -9.56 11.78
CA THR A 5 8.48 -8.29 12.01
C THR A 5 7.73 -7.92 10.72
N GLU A 6 6.47 -7.52 10.83
CA GLU A 6 5.64 -7.09 9.70
C GLU A 6 6.23 -5.86 8.99
N HIS A 7 7.10 -5.12 9.68
CA HIS A 7 7.75 -3.90 9.20
C HIS A 7 9.28 -3.99 9.40
N ALA A 8 10.02 -3.49 8.43
CA ALA A 8 11.46 -3.34 8.56
C ALA A 8 11.80 -2.26 9.59
N LEU A 9 12.85 -2.46 10.37
CA LEU A 9 13.36 -1.46 11.32
C LEU A 9 13.67 -0.13 10.59
N LEU A 10 14.25 -0.23 9.41
CA LEU A 10 14.52 0.90 8.51
C LEU A 10 13.52 0.87 7.33
N SER A 11 12.23 1.00 7.64
CA SER A 11 11.19 0.96 6.61
C SER A 11 11.22 2.21 5.71
N ALA A 12 10.75 2.07 4.47
CA ALA A 12 10.65 3.18 3.54
C ALA A 12 9.72 4.29 4.08
N SER A 13 8.61 3.93 4.72
CA SER A 13 7.65 4.87 5.29
C SER A 13 8.19 5.69 6.47
N SER A 14 9.19 5.15 7.20
CA SER A 14 9.86 5.86 8.31
C SER A 14 11.16 6.54 7.89
N SER A 15 11.51 6.53 6.59
CA SER A 15 12.80 7.03 6.09
C SER A 15 13.09 8.48 6.46
N GLY A 16 12.08 9.35 6.47
CA GLY A 16 12.23 10.73 6.90
C GLY A 16 12.74 10.86 8.33
N ARG A 17 12.42 9.91 9.21
CA ARG A 17 12.90 9.89 10.60
C ARG A 17 14.30 9.36 10.72
N TRP A 18 14.56 8.14 10.23
CA TRP A 18 15.88 7.52 10.41
C TRP A 18 16.97 8.14 9.54
N LEU A 19 16.65 8.80 8.42
CA LEU A 19 17.60 9.60 7.65
C LEU A 19 18.02 10.87 8.40
N ASN A 20 17.12 11.48 9.16
CA ASN A 20 17.41 12.70 9.92
C ASN A 20 17.94 12.42 11.34
N CYS A 21 17.59 11.27 11.92
CA CYS A 21 18.03 10.88 13.26
C CYS A 21 18.38 9.38 13.26
N THR A 22 19.66 9.08 13.20
CA THR A 22 20.18 7.69 13.17
C THR A 22 19.90 6.90 14.45
N ALA A 23 19.59 7.59 15.56
CA ALA A 23 19.21 6.96 16.82
C ALA A 23 17.72 6.58 16.86
N ALA A 24 16.86 7.16 16.01
CA ALA A 24 15.42 6.95 16.04
C ALA A 24 15.01 5.47 15.95
N PRO A 25 15.55 4.65 15.05
CA PRO A 25 15.14 3.23 14.96
C PRO A 25 15.44 2.45 16.23
N ARG A 26 16.58 2.70 16.85
CA ARG A 26 16.95 2.04 18.12
C ARG A 26 16.05 2.46 19.26
N TYR A 27 15.72 3.74 19.32
CA TYR A 27 14.84 4.29 20.34
C TYR A 27 13.41 3.75 20.18
N GLU A 28 12.88 3.72 18.96
CA GLU A 28 11.57 3.16 18.65
C GLU A 28 11.49 1.66 19.00
N ALA A 29 12.55 0.90 18.73
CA ALA A 29 12.61 -0.53 19.06
C ALA A 29 12.58 -0.80 20.58
N GLU A 30 13.10 0.13 21.41
CA GLU A 30 13.08 0.00 22.87
C GLU A 30 11.70 0.30 23.47
N PHE A 31 10.91 1.20 22.85
CA PHE A 31 9.57 1.58 23.34
C PHE A 31 8.45 0.71 22.78
N GLY A 32 8.75 -0.20 21.87
CA GLY A 32 7.76 -1.00 21.15
C GLY A 32 7.04 -0.19 20.08
N GLU A 33 6.34 -0.90 19.21
CA GLU A 33 5.39 -0.26 18.31
C GLU A 33 4.22 0.24 19.14
N ASP A 34 3.83 1.53 18.95
CA ASP A 34 2.53 2.01 19.40
C ASP A 34 1.45 1.04 18.93
N ASP A 35 0.55 0.65 19.82
CA ASP A 35 -0.58 -0.21 19.51
C ASP A 35 -1.18 0.21 18.16
N LYS A 36 -1.38 -0.77 17.27
CA LYS A 36 -1.96 -0.53 15.94
C LYS A 36 -3.19 0.36 16.11
N THR A 37 -3.03 1.62 15.81
CA THR A 37 -4.10 2.59 16.03
C THR A 37 -5.30 2.22 15.17
N VAL A 38 -6.51 2.57 15.59
CA VAL A 38 -7.74 2.42 14.79
C VAL A 38 -7.54 2.97 13.37
N TYR A 39 -6.78 4.06 13.24
CA TYR A 39 -6.41 4.66 11.96
C TYR A 39 -5.56 3.75 11.07
N ALA A 40 -4.62 2.97 11.64
CA ALA A 40 -3.83 2.02 10.87
C ALA A 40 -4.68 0.84 10.36
N ALA A 41 -5.61 0.35 11.20
CA ALA A 41 -6.55 -0.70 10.81
C ALA A 41 -7.54 -0.22 9.73
N GLU A 42 -8.03 1.01 9.86
CA GLU A 42 -8.88 1.67 8.86
C GLU A 42 -8.12 1.86 7.53
N GLY A 43 -6.86 2.31 7.59
CA GLY A 43 -5.99 2.43 6.43
C GLY A 43 -5.79 1.10 5.72
N THR A 44 -5.53 0.01 6.46
CA THR A 44 -5.37 -1.34 5.89
C THR A 44 -6.64 -1.78 5.15
N LEU A 45 -7.82 -1.49 5.71
CA LEU A 45 -9.11 -1.81 5.07
C LEU A 45 -9.30 -1.02 3.77
N ALA A 46 -8.99 0.29 3.78
CA ALA A 46 -9.08 1.15 2.61
C ALA A 46 -8.12 0.71 1.50
N HIS A 47 -6.86 0.37 1.83
CA HIS A 47 -5.88 -0.19 0.88
C HIS A 47 -6.41 -1.47 0.21
N ARG A 48 -7.01 -2.37 0.99
CA ARG A 48 -7.57 -3.61 0.44
C ARG A 48 -8.71 -3.34 -0.54
N ILE A 49 -9.56 -2.36 -0.28
CA ILE A 49 -10.64 -1.95 -1.18
C ILE A 49 -10.09 -1.34 -2.47
N CYS A 50 -9.07 -0.49 -2.36
CA CYS A 50 -8.38 0.13 -3.50
C CYS A 50 -7.73 -0.95 -4.39
N GLU A 51 -7.02 -1.91 -3.82
CA GLU A 51 -6.42 -3.02 -4.53
C GLU A 51 -7.46 -3.84 -5.31
N LEU A 52 -8.55 -4.26 -4.65
CA LEU A 52 -9.62 -5.02 -5.28
C LEU A 52 -10.29 -4.25 -6.42
N SER A 53 -10.51 -2.96 -6.25
CA SER A 53 -11.09 -2.08 -7.27
C SER A 53 -10.16 -1.95 -8.48
N ALA A 54 -8.86 -1.80 -8.24
CA ALA A 54 -7.86 -1.76 -9.30
C ALA A 54 -7.77 -3.10 -10.04
N GLN A 55 -7.68 -4.22 -9.33
CA GLN A 55 -7.65 -5.56 -9.93
C GLN A 55 -8.88 -5.82 -10.81
N TYR A 56 -10.05 -5.35 -10.39
CA TYR A 56 -11.26 -5.45 -11.21
C TYR A 56 -11.18 -4.56 -12.45
N ASN A 57 -10.76 -3.32 -12.32
CA ASN A 57 -10.63 -2.37 -13.43
C ASN A 57 -9.63 -2.86 -14.50
N PHE A 58 -8.59 -3.56 -14.07
CA PHE A 58 -7.59 -4.18 -14.95
C PHE A 58 -7.97 -5.60 -15.44
N ASN A 59 -9.19 -6.07 -15.15
CA ASN A 59 -9.70 -7.40 -15.53
C ASN A 59 -8.91 -8.58 -14.93
N ILE A 60 -8.26 -8.40 -13.78
CA ILE A 60 -7.57 -9.46 -13.05
C ILE A 60 -8.56 -10.29 -12.24
N ILE A 61 -9.59 -9.66 -11.71
CA ILE A 61 -10.68 -10.34 -11.01
C ILE A 61 -12.03 -10.06 -11.66
N THR A 62 -12.98 -10.98 -11.50
CA THR A 62 -14.34 -10.82 -12.00
C THR A 62 -15.17 -9.91 -11.07
N LYS A 63 -16.23 -9.31 -11.60
CA LYS A 63 -17.20 -8.54 -10.82
C LYS A 63 -17.81 -9.35 -9.66
N ARG A 64 -18.05 -10.64 -9.88
CA ARG A 64 -18.55 -11.55 -8.84
C ARG A 64 -17.57 -11.67 -7.68
N LYS A 65 -16.26 -11.80 -7.99
CA LYS A 65 -15.21 -11.89 -6.97
C LYS A 65 -15.07 -10.57 -6.21
N LEU A 66 -15.07 -9.42 -6.92
CA LEU A 66 -15.07 -8.10 -6.30
C LEU A 66 -16.23 -7.96 -5.31
N ASN A 67 -17.46 -8.18 -5.77
CA ASN A 67 -18.66 -8.04 -4.93
C ASN A 67 -18.63 -8.94 -3.70
N SER A 68 -18.15 -10.19 -3.85
CA SER A 68 -18.01 -11.13 -2.73
C SER A 68 -17.00 -10.65 -1.70
N GLN A 69 -15.86 -10.10 -2.13
CA GLN A 69 -14.84 -9.59 -1.22
C GLN A 69 -15.32 -8.30 -0.52
N ILE A 70 -15.91 -7.36 -1.28
CA ILE A 70 -16.45 -6.12 -0.71
C ILE A 70 -17.55 -6.43 0.32
N LYS A 71 -18.42 -7.42 0.05
CA LYS A 71 -19.45 -7.84 1.03
C LYS A 71 -18.82 -8.27 2.37
N LYS A 72 -17.71 -9.02 2.33
CA LYS A 72 -17.00 -9.43 3.55
C LYS A 72 -16.35 -8.23 4.27
N LEU A 73 -15.76 -7.30 3.51
CA LEU A 73 -15.14 -6.11 4.09
C LEU A 73 -16.16 -5.18 4.74
N ARG A 74 -17.40 -5.14 4.26
CA ARG A 74 -18.50 -4.37 4.86
C ARG A 74 -18.92 -4.84 6.25
N GLU A 75 -18.56 -6.08 6.64
CA GLU A 75 -18.80 -6.62 7.98
C GLU A 75 -17.82 -6.05 9.02
N ASN A 76 -16.77 -5.36 8.59
CA ASN A 76 -15.81 -4.71 9.47
C ASN A 76 -16.38 -3.40 10.02
N GLU A 77 -16.29 -3.20 11.35
CA GLU A 77 -16.80 -2.01 12.04
C GLU A 77 -16.18 -0.69 11.56
N LEU A 78 -14.97 -0.75 11.00
CA LEU A 78 -14.25 0.42 10.45
C LEU A 78 -14.63 0.73 8.99
N PHE A 79 -15.51 -0.08 8.39
CA PHE A 79 -15.88 0.11 6.99
C PHE A 79 -16.69 1.40 6.80
N GLN A 80 -16.32 2.17 5.79
CA GLN A 80 -17.01 3.38 5.36
C GLN A 80 -17.34 3.29 3.86
N GLU A 81 -18.55 3.67 3.46
CA GLU A 81 -18.95 3.63 2.04
C GLU A 81 -18.07 4.52 1.16
N GLU A 82 -17.48 5.58 1.73
CA GLU A 82 -16.55 6.45 1.04
C GLU A 82 -15.29 5.69 0.54
N MET A 83 -14.87 4.63 1.25
CA MET A 83 -13.76 3.79 0.81
C MET A 83 -14.02 3.13 -0.55
N ILE A 84 -15.29 2.80 -0.86
CA ILE A 84 -15.67 2.26 -2.17
C ILE A 84 -15.49 3.32 -3.25
N THR A 85 -15.96 4.52 -3.00
CA THR A 85 -15.83 5.65 -3.94
C THR A 85 -14.35 5.96 -4.20
N THR A 86 -13.56 6.02 -3.14
CA THR A 86 -12.11 6.24 -3.22
C THR A 86 -11.42 5.10 -3.99
N GLY A 87 -11.82 3.85 -3.75
CA GLY A 87 -11.31 2.68 -4.48
C GLY A 87 -11.58 2.77 -5.99
N VAL A 88 -12.75 3.27 -6.39
CA VAL A 88 -13.07 3.49 -7.81
C VAL A 88 -12.17 4.59 -8.39
N PHE A 89 -12.02 5.73 -7.73
CA PHE A 89 -11.13 6.80 -8.18
C PHE A 89 -9.66 6.35 -8.28
N TYR A 90 -9.19 5.59 -7.30
CA TYR A 90 -7.84 5.00 -7.35
C TYR A 90 -7.66 4.09 -8.56
N ALA A 91 -8.63 3.20 -8.82
CA ALA A 91 -8.59 2.30 -9.96
C ALA A 91 -8.61 3.05 -11.31
N GLU A 92 -9.42 4.11 -11.42
CA GLU A 92 -9.47 4.97 -12.60
C GLU A 92 -8.16 5.75 -12.80
N TYR A 93 -7.59 6.29 -11.73
CA TYR A 93 -6.27 6.94 -11.77
C TYR A 93 -5.21 5.99 -12.34
N LEU A 94 -5.11 4.79 -11.79
CA LEU A 94 -4.15 3.78 -12.26
C LEU A 94 -4.40 3.39 -13.71
N ARG A 95 -5.65 3.25 -14.11
CA ARG A 95 -6.02 2.95 -15.49
C ARG A 95 -5.56 4.06 -16.44
N ASN A 96 -5.88 5.30 -16.11
CA ASN A 96 -5.45 6.47 -16.89
C ASN A 96 -3.94 6.57 -16.95
N LYS A 97 -3.25 6.32 -15.83
CA LYS A 97 -1.78 6.28 -15.80
C LYS A 97 -1.22 5.19 -16.71
N SER A 98 -1.81 4.00 -16.72
CA SER A 98 -1.37 2.91 -17.60
C SER A 98 -1.47 3.26 -19.10
N LEU A 99 -2.42 4.12 -19.47
CA LEU A 99 -2.62 4.57 -20.84
C LEU A 99 -1.59 5.64 -21.29
N THR A 100 -0.79 6.19 -20.38
CA THR A 100 0.30 7.12 -20.74
C THR A 100 1.55 6.40 -21.26
N PHE A 101 1.64 5.10 -21.09
CA PHE A 101 2.72 4.30 -21.65
C PHE A 101 2.46 4.01 -23.14
N ALA A 102 3.50 4.00 -23.96
CA ALA A 102 3.38 3.70 -25.39
C ALA A 102 2.92 2.24 -25.60
N ASN A 103 3.37 1.33 -24.75
CA ASN A 103 2.94 -0.06 -24.71
C ASN A 103 2.28 -0.35 -23.35
N LYS A 104 1.44 -1.41 -23.33
CA LYS A 104 0.81 -1.85 -22.07
C LYS A 104 1.89 -2.15 -21.01
N PRO A 105 1.97 -1.41 -19.89
CA PRO A 105 2.96 -1.68 -18.87
C PRO A 105 2.65 -2.98 -18.12
N TYR A 106 3.70 -3.63 -17.62
CA TYR A 106 3.53 -4.62 -16.56
C TYR A 106 3.00 -3.90 -15.33
N THR A 107 1.88 -4.36 -14.79
CA THR A 107 1.21 -3.72 -13.64
C THR A 107 0.95 -4.76 -12.56
N THR A 108 1.34 -4.46 -11.33
CA THR A 108 1.12 -5.33 -10.18
C THR A 108 0.84 -4.51 -8.92
N TRP A 109 0.21 -5.16 -7.92
CA TRP A 109 -0.24 -4.54 -6.67
C TRP A 109 0.35 -5.27 -5.47
N GLU A 110 0.47 -4.60 -4.33
CA GLU A 110 0.97 -5.13 -3.06
C GLU A 110 2.31 -5.86 -3.23
N VAL A 111 3.24 -5.19 -3.90
CA VAL A 111 4.55 -5.76 -4.24
C VAL A 111 5.49 -5.60 -3.07
N LYS A 112 5.96 -6.73 -2.53
CA LYS A 112 7.08 -6.71 -1.57
C LYS A 112 8.36 -6.40 -2.30
N VAL A 113 9.06 -5.39 -1.84
CA VAL A 113 10.34 -4.93 -2.36
C VAL A 113 11.40 -5.11 -1.29
N ASP A 114 12.47 -5.82 -1.66
CA ASP A 114 13.66 -5.98 -0.84
C ASP A 114 14.71 -4.95 -1.34
N PHE A 115 15.16 -4.08 -0.47
CA PHE A 115 16.24 -3.14 -0.73
C PHE A 115 17.36 -3.25 0.31
N SER A 116 17.54 -4.45 0.86
CA SER A 116 18.55 -4.77 1.87
C SER A 116 19.98 -4.57 1.38
N ASP A 117 20.22 -4.58 0.07
CA ASP A 117 21.52 -4.25 -0.53
C ASP A 117 21.93 -2.79 -0.28
N TYR A 118 20.98 -1.90 -0.04
CA TYR A 118 21.19 -0.46 0.18
C TYR A 118 20.96 -0.04 1.64
N VAL A 119 20.01 -0.69 2.30
CA VAL A 119 19.59 -0.37 3.67
C VAL A 119 19.51 -1.68 4.45
N PRO A 120 20.34 -1.86 5.50
CA PRO A 120 20.36 -3.11 6.27
C PRO A 120 18.95 -3.56 6.69
N GLU A 121 18.60 -4.81 6.34
CA GLU A 121 17.27 -5.41 6.59
C GLU A 121 16.11 -4.59 6.01
N GLY A 122 16.37 -3.76 5.00
CA GLY A 122 15.38 -2.88 4.37
C GLY A 122 14.44 -3.65 3.45
N PHE A 123 13.15 -3.57 3.73
CA PHE A 123 12.08 -4.05 2.86
C PHE A 123 10.83 -3.18 3.01
N GLY A 124 9.93 -3.29 2.07
CA GLY A 124 8.66 -2.56 2.09
C GLY A 124 7.64 -3.18 1.16
N THR A 125 6.46 -2.57 1.10
CA THR A 125 5.42 -2.93 0.16
C THR A 125 5.04 -1.70 -0.66
N CYS A 126 4.95 -1.87 -1.98
CA CYS A 126 4.43 -0.85 -2.90
C CYS A 126 2.98 -1.18 -3.25
N ASP A 127 2.07 -0.23 -3.11
CA ASP A 127 0.64 -0.46 -3.38
C ASP A 127 0.37 -0.76 -4.86
N CYS A 128 1.04 -0.06 -5.77
CA CYS A 128 1.01 -0.37 -7.20
C CYS A 128 2.33 -0.03 -7.87
N VAL A 129 2.80 -0.94 -8.70
CA VAL A 129 4.00 -0.78 -9.53
C VAL A 129 3.62 -0.98 -10.99
N MET A 130 4.03 -0.05 -11.86
CA MET A 130 3.94 -0.16 -13.31
C MET A 130 5.33 -0.04 -13.94
N ILE A 131 5.66 -0.95 -14.84
CA ILE A 131 6.95 -0.99 -15.54
C ILE A 131 6.69 -1.07 -17.04
N GLY A 132 7.25 -0.15 -17.79
CA GLY A 132 7.16 -0.13 -19.25
C GLY A 132 7.88 1.10 -19.81
N ASP A 133 8.25 1.05 -21.09
CA ASP A 133 8.88 2.15 -21.83
C ASP A 133 10.07 2.80 -21.07
N ASP A 134 10.96 1.98 -20.47
CA ASP A 134 12.08 2.40 -19.62
C ASP A 134 11.67 3.24 -18.39
N THR A 135 10.41 3.15 -17.99
CA THR A 135 9.84 3.88 -16.86
C THR A 135 9.37 2.92 -15.77
N LEU A 136 9.79 3.19 -14.54
CA LEU A 136 9.23 2.63 -13.31
C LEU A 136 8.30 3.67 -12.69
N HIS A 137 7.02 3.35 -12.55
CA HIS A 137 6.04 4.18 -11.85
C HIS A 137 5.51 3.47 -10.63
N ILE A 138 5.69 4.10 -9.48
CA ILE A 138 5.19 3.61 -8.19
C ILE A 138 4.07 4.53 -7.73
N THR A 139 2.93 3.96 -7.36
CA THR A 139 1.83 4.68 -6.73
C THR A 139 1.63 4.16 -5.32
N ASP A 140 1.61 5.07 -4.36
CA ASP A 140 1.34 4.81 -2.97
C ASP A 140 0.02 5.50 -2.57
N TYR A 141 -0.92 4.75 -2.04
CA TYR A 141 -2.22 5.25 -1.59
C TYR A 141 -2.13 5.67 -0.11
N LYS A 142 -2.60 6.84 0.20
CA LYS A 142 -2.70 7.33 1.59
C LYS A 142 -4.16 7.54 1.96
N HIS A 143 -4.58 6.85 3.03
CA HIS A 143 -5.92 6.98 3.60
C HIS A 143 -5.91 8.02 4.72
N GLY A 144 -7.01 8.77 4.85
CA GLY A 144 -7.22 9.75 5.91
C GLY A 144 -7.12 11.20 5.43
N LYS A 145 -7.14 12.13 6.38
CA LYS A 145 -7.19 13.59 6.10
C LYS A 145 -5.82 14.17 5.69
N GLY A 146 -4.79 13.35 5.63
CA GLY A 146 -3.42 13.83 5.47
C GLY A 146 -2.89 14.52 6.74
N VAL A 147 -1.58 14.64 6.82
CA VAL A 147 -0.91 15.50 7.82
C VAL A 147 -0.23 16.57 6.99
N GLU A 148 -0.59 17.84 7.21
CA GLU A 148 0.11 18.97 6.63
C GLU A 148 1.49 19.14 7.28
#